data_90bf1ce21038e71cd18355d4b4e06757
#
_entry.id   90bf1ce21038e71cd18355d4b4e06757
#
_cell.length_a   1.000
_cell.length_b   1.000
_cell.length_c   1.000
_cell.angle_alpha   90.00
_cell.angle_beta   90.00
_cell.angle_gamma   90.00
#
_symmetry.space_group_name_H-M   'P 1'
#
loop_
_entity.id
_entity.type
_entity.pdbx_description
1 polymer ?
#
loop_
_entity_poly.entity_id
_entity_poly.type
_entity_poly.pdbx_seq_one_letter_code
_entity_poly.pdbx_strand_id
1 'polypeptide(L)'
;MTATNNIITSFSDEERPSVLTFDQIKEMKAQGITFESHTVSHPDLAQSDSSRQESELANSKQVLDKKLNQTTTTIVYPAGRYSDVTMELAKNNGYKMGLTTNNGLASLDDGLYSLNRLRILPTTTAENLLAEMQTNP
;
A
#
# COMPACT_ATOMS: atom_id res chain seq x y z
N MET A 1 5.45 -2.20 19.23
CA MET A 1 4.51 -1.64 18.22
C MET A 1 5.06 -2.03 16.85
N THR A 2 4.24 -2.56 15.96
CA THR A 2 4.62 -2.87 14.58
C THR A 2 4.06 -1.79 13.66
N ALA A 3 4.76 -1.51 12.58
CA ALA A 3 4.31 -0.57 11.55
C ALA A 3 4.58 -1.16 10.16
N THR A 4 3.75 -0.78 9.20
CA THR A 4 3.97 -1.06 7.79
C THR A 4 4.13 0.25 7.03
N ASN A 5 5.18 0.37 6.24
CA ASN A 5 5.38 1.50 5.35
C ASN A 5 5.17 1.05 3.90
N ASN A 6 4.51 1.89 3.10
CA ASN A 6 4.18 1.57 1.71
C ASN A 6 5.09 2.37 0.78
N ILE A 7 5.81 1.66 -0.09
CA ILE A 7 6.95 2.20 -0.84
C ILE A 7 6.56 2.50 -2.28
N ILE A 8 6.82 3.74 -2.71
CA ILE A 8 6.86 4.13 -4.13
C ILE A 8 8.27 3.80 -4.62
N THR A 9 8.41 2.72 -5.37
CA THR A 9 9.73 2.10 -5.57
C THR A 9 10.70 2.97 -6.36
N SER A 10 10.25 3.74 -7.36
CA SER A 10 11.13 4.65 -8.10
C SER A 10 11.68 5.79 -7.22
N PHE A 11 10.89 6.28 -6.26
CA PHE A 11 11.32 7.37 -5.38
C PHE A 11 12.48 6.94 -4.47
N SER A 12 12.42 5.69 -3.98
CA SER A 12 13.48 5.10 -3.17
C SER A 12 14.72 4.70 -4.01
N ASP A 13 14.51 4.28 -5.26
CA ASP A 13 15.61 3.98 -6.20
C ASP A 13 16.38 5.25 -6.63
N GLU A 14 15.66 6.35 -6.83
CA GLU A 14 16.23 7.64 -7.21
C GLU A 14 16.77 8.43 -6.00
N GLU A 15 16.64 7.88 -4.79
CA GLU A 15 17.06 8.51 -3.53
C GLU A 15 16.53 9.94 -3.38
N ARG A 16 15.24 10.14 -3.71
CA ARG A 16 14.62 11.46 -3.67
C ARG A 16 14.68 12.07 -2.27
N PRO A 17 14.85 13.39 -2.15
CA PRO A 17 14.82 14.07 -0.87
C PRO A 17 13.55 13.74 -0.07
N SER A 18 13.70 13.52 1.23
CA SER A 18 12.61 13.18 2.16
C SER A 18 11.92 11.83 1.90
N VAL A 19 12.52 10.95 1.11
CA VAL A 19 12.07 9.58 0.88
C VAL A 19 13.12 8.61 1.43
N LEU A 20 12.68 7.48 1.97
CA LEU A 20 13.59 6.44 2.45
C LEU A 20 14.36 5.82 1.28
N THR A 21 15.67 5.73 1.38
CA THR A 21 16.49 4.93 0.47
C THR A 21 16.31 3.44 0.76
N PHE A 22 16.63 2.56 -0.20
CA PHE A 22 16.53 1.12 0.02
C PHE A 22 17.46 0.62 1.14
N ASP A 23 18.56 1.29 1.41
CA ASP A 23 19.45 0.90 2.51
C ASP A 23 18.83 1.25 3.87
N GLN A 24 18.19 2.41 3.99
CA GLN A 24 17.39 2.77 5.17
C GLN A 24 16.20 1.81 5.37
N ILE A 25 15.51 1.44 4.29
CA ILE A 25 14.41 0.47 4.32
C ILE A 25 14.89 -0.89 4.85
N LYS A 26 16.04 -1.38 4.38
CA LYS A 26 16.62 -2.65 4.87
C LYS A 26 16.97 -2.58 6.35
N GLU A 27 17.55 -1.47 6.80
CA GLU A 27 17.87 -1.26 8.20
C GLU A 27 16.61 -1.27 9.07
N MET A 28 15.58 -0.51 8.68
CA MET A 28 14.30 -0.48 9.40
C MET A 28 13.59 -1.84 9.38
N LYS A 29 13.68 -2.57 8.27
CA LYS A 29 13.14 -3.93 8.17
C LYS A 29 13.81 -4.88 9.17
N ALA A 30 15.12 -4.78 9.34
CA ALA A 30 15.85 -5.55 10.34
C ALA A 30 15.42 -5.22 11.79
N GLN A 31 14.83 -4.05 12.01
CA GLN A 31 14.26 -3.62 13.28
C GLN A 31 12.77 -3.98 13.45
N GLY A 32 12.18 -4.72 12.49
CA GLY A 32 10.81 -5.23 12.60
C GLY A 32 9.74 -4.36 11.92
N ILE A 33 10.12 -3.34 11.14
CA ILE A 33 9.18 -2.60 10.30
C ILE A 33 8.91 -3.43 9.03
N THR A 34 7.65 -3.51 8.61
CA THR A 34 7.26 -4.17 7.36
C THR A 34 7.12 -3.15 6.23
N PHE A 35 7.33 -3.61 5.00
CA PHE A 35 7.27 -2.76 3.81
C PHE A 35 6.44 -3.43 2.73
N GLU A 36 5.48 -2.68 2.18
CA GLU A 36 4.54 -3.13 1.16
C GLU A 36 4.51 -2.15 -0.02
N SER A 37 3.77 -2.48 -1.07
CA SER A 37 3.80 -1.72 -2.31
C SER A 37 2.88 -0.50 -2.29
N HIS A 38 3.38 0.61 -2.89
CA HIS A 38 2.60 1.79 -3.24
C HIS A 38 2.85 2.19 -4.71
N THR A 39 2.97 1.19 -5.60
CA THR A 39 3.30 1.31 -7.03
C THR A 39 4.74 1.73 -7.30
N VAL A 40 5.11 1.86 -8.58
CA VAL A 40 6.43 2.34 -9.01
C VAL A 40 6.52 3.86 -8.88
N SER A 41 5.55 4.60 -9.48
CA SER A 41 5.65 6.05 -9.67
C SER A 41 4.50 6.86 -9.08
N HIS A 42 3.58 6.22 -8.31
CA HIS A 42 2.41 6.84 -7.71
C HIS A 42 1.41 7.44 -8.72
N PRO A 43 1.01 6.71 -9.78
CA PRO A 43 0.05 7.20 -10.75
C PRO A 43 -1.39 7.17 -10.21
N ASP A 44 -2.30 7.88 -10.88
CA ASP A 44 -3.73 7.63 -10.75
C ASP A 44 -4.10 6.35 -11.51
N LEU A 45 -4.22 5.23 -10.78
CA LEU A 45 -4.50 3.93 -11.40
C LEU A 45 -5.87 3.90 -12.07
N ALA A 46 -6.87 4.60 -11.49
CA ALA A 46 -8.21 4.63 -12.07
C ALA A 46 -8.28 5.35 -13.44
N GLN A 47 -7.31 6.23 -13.73
CA GLN A 47 -7.21 6.98 -14.97
C GLN A 47 -6.11 6.44 -15.91
N SER A 48 -5.35 5.44 -15.47
CA SER A 48 -4.30 4.81 -16.27
C SER A 48 -4.88 3.69 -17.15
N ASP A 49 -4.30 3.50 -18.33
CA ASP A 49 -4.61 2.32 -19.13
C ASP A 49 -4.14 1.02 -18.45
N SER A 50 -4.68 -0.11 -18.87
CA SER A 50 -4.39 -1.41 -18.25
C SER A 50 -2.92 -1.82 -18.34
N SER A 51 -2.23 -1.46 -19.43
CA SER A 51 -0.80 -1.77 -19.59
C SER A 51 0.06 -1.01 -18.59
N ARG A 52 -0.26 0.26 -18.36
CA ARG A 52 0.42 1.06 -17.33
C ARG A 52 0.12 0.54 -15.93
N GLN A 53 -1.15 0.24 -15.64
CA GLN A 53 -1.51 -0.36 -14.35
C GLN A 53 -0.75 -1.66 -14.08
N GLU A 54 -0.69 -2.55 -15.07
CA GLU A 54 0.07 -3.81 -14.99
C GLU A 54 1.54 -3.54 -14.68
N SER A 55 2.19 -2.64 -15.42
CA SER A 55 3.60 -2.29 -15.18
C SER A 55 3.84 -1.73 -13.78
N GLU A 56 2.97 -0.87 -13.30
CA GLU A 56 3.07 -0.24 -11.97
C GLU A 56 2.94 -1.28 -10.85
N LEU A 57 2.03 -2.22 -10.99
CA LEU A 57 1.78 -3.28 -10.01
C LEU A 57 2.87 -4.35 -10.04
N ALA A 58 3.16 -4.90 -11.23
CA ALA A 58 4.14 -5.97 -11.38
C ALA A 58 5.54 -5.53 -10.98
N ASN A 59 6.00 -4.39 -11.51
CA ASN A 59 7.37 -3.94 -11.28
C ASN A 59 7.60 -3.50 -9.83
N SER A 60 6.64 -2.82 -9.19
CA SER A 60 6.80 -2.45 -7.77
C SER A 60 6.94 -3.67 -6.88
N LYS A 61 6.11 -4.69 -7.10
CA LYS A 61 6.22 -5.95 -6.37
C LYS A 61 7.57 -6.63 -6.61
N GLN A 62 7.99 -6.75 -7.87
CA GLN A 62 9.26 -7.38 -8.22
C GLN A 62 10.47 -6.67 -7.57
N VAL A 63 10.48 -5.35 -7.57
CA VAL A 63 11.55 -4.55 -6.95
C VAL A 63 11.61 -4.80 -5.45
N LEU A 64 10.47 -4.74 -4.76
CA LEU A 64 10.40 -4.97 -3.31
C LEU A 64 10.80 -6.41 -2.96
N ASP A 65 10.26 -7.39 -3.66
CA ASP A 65 10.57 -8.80 -3.41
C ASP A 65 12.07 -9.07 -3.58
N LYS A 66 12.67 -8.54 -4.65
CA LYS A 66 14.10 -8.71 -4.92
C LYS A 66 14.99 -7.95 -3.94
N LYS A 67 14.74 -6.65 -3.74
CA LYS A 67 15.62 -5.79 -2.91
C LYS A 67 15.53 -6.08 -1.42
N LEU A 68 14.35 -6.53 -0.95
CA LEU A 68 14.10 -6.77 0.47
C LEU A 68 14.04 -8.26 0.83
N ASN A 69 14.25 -9.16 -0.13
CA ASN A 69 14.14 -10.61 0.04
C ASN A 69 12.85 -10.98 0.79
N GLN A 70 11.71 -10.63 0.19
CA GLN A 70 10.39 -10.86 0.78
C GLN A 70 9.38 -11.31 -0.28
N THR A 71 8.17 -11.60 0.15
CA THR A 71 7.00 -11.73 -0.70
C THR A 71 6.06 -10.57 -0.39
N THR A 72 6.02 -9.56 -1.23
CA THR A 72 5.11 -8.42 -1.09
C THR A 72 3.68 -8.90 -1.33
N THR A 73 2.81 -8.66 -0.39
CA THR A 73 1.44 -9.19 -0.41
C THR A 73 0.37 -8.13 -0.51
N THR A 74 0.70 -6.90 -0.20
CA THR A 74 -0.27 -5.81 -0.13
C THR A 74 0.06 -4.72 -1.14
N ILE A 75 -0.97 -4.24 -1.83
CA ILE A 75 -0.92 -2.99 -2.58
C ILE A 75 -1.75 -1.92 -1.89
N VAL A 76 -1.19 -0.75 -1.69
CA VAL A 76 -1.94 0.44 -1.28
C VAL A 76 -2.09 1.33 -2.50
N TYR A 77 -3.33 1.59 -2.90
CA TYR A 77 -3.58 2.36 -4.12
C TYR A 77 -3.24 3.84 -3.93
N PRO A 78 -2.46 4.45 -4.85
CA PRO A 78 -2.19 5.89 -4.83
C PRO A 78 -3.46 6.72 -4.72
N ALA A 79 -3.52 7.60 -3.72
CA ALA A 79 -4.69 8.42 -3.39
C ALA A 79 -5.99 7.60 -3.18
N GLY A 80 -5.89 6.28 -3.00
CA GLY A 80 -7.04 5.38 -2.91
C GLY A 80 -7.81 5.19 -4.23
N ARG A 81 -7.21 5.56 -5.36
CA ARG A 81 -7.86 5.48 -6.68
C ARG A 81 -7.54 4.18 -7.38
N TYR A 82 -8.57 3.44 -7.74
CA TYR A 82 -8.51 2.13 -8.38
C TYR A 82 -9.76 1.90 -9.23
N SER A 83 -9.76 0.85 -10.02
CA SER A 83 -10.89 0.37 -10.82
C SER A 83 -10.99 -1.16 -10.70
N ASP A 84 -12.04 -1.75 -11.26
CA ASP A 84 -12.18 -3.22 -11.32
C ASP A 84 -10.98 -3.85 -12.02
N VAL A 85 -10.48 -3.21 -13.09
CA VAL A 85 -9.26 -3.64 -13.79
C VAL A 85 -8.04 -3.63 -12.84
N THR A 86 -7.91 -2.58 -12.02
CA THR A 86 -6.82 -2.49 -11.04
C THR A 86 -6.85 -3.65 -10.06
N MET A 87 -8.03 -4.00 -9.55
CA MET A 87 -8.20 -5.10 -8.60
C MET A 87 -7.87 -6.45 -9.23
N GLU A 88 -8.31 -6.69 -10.46
CA GLU A 88 -8.01 -7.91 -11.21
C GLU A 88 -6.50 -8.03 -11.47
N LEU A 89 -5.85 -6.97 -11.92
CA LEU A 89 -4.40 -6.93 -12.15
C LEU A 89 -3.62 -7.14 -10.84
N ALA A 90 -4.04 -6.54 -9.73
CA ALA A 90 -3.41 -6.78 -8.43
C ALA A 90 -3.48 -8.26 -8.03
N LYS A 91 -4.63 -8.89 -8.21
CA LYS A 91 -4.81 -10.33 -7.97
C LYS A 91 -3.91 -11.17 -8.86
N ASN A 92 -3.88 -10.89 -10.16
CA ASN A 92 -3.11 -11.65 -11.15
C ASN A 92 -1.59 -11.52 -10.90
N ASN A 93 -1.13 -10.38 -10.38
CA ASN A 93 0.26 -10.17 -9.97
C ASN A 93 0.61 -10.78 -8.60
N GLY A 94 -0.32 -11.48 -7.96
CA GLY A 94 -0.08 -12.23 -6.74
C GLY A 94 -0.12 -11.40 -5.45
N TYR A 95 -0.62 -10.17 -5.49
CA TYR A 95 -1.02 -9.48 -4.26
C TYR A 95 -2.15 -10.26 -3.58
N LYS A 96 -2.22 -10.19 -2.28
CA LYS A 96 -3.27 -10.86 -1.48
C LYS A 96 -4.37 -9.91 -1.06
N MET A 97 -4.03 -8.61 -0.96
CA MET A 97 -4.99 -7.57 -0.59
C MET A 97 -4.64 -6.22 -1.19
N GLY A 98 -5.67 -5.39 -1.36
CA GLY A 98 -5.58 -3.99 -1.79
C GLY A 98 -6.23 -3.06 -0.76
N LEU A 99 -5.52 -2.00 -0.38
CA LEU A 99 -6.01 -1.00 0.57
C LEU A 99 -6.37 0.30 -0.16
N THR A 100 -7.54 0.81 0.20
CA THR A 100 -8.05 2.08 -0.30
C THR A 100 -7.80 3.23 0.68
N THR A 101 -8.38 4.38 0.44
CA THR A 101 -8.48 5.49 1.39
C THR A 101 -9.91 5.69 1.90
N ASN A 102 -10.82 4.76 1.61
CA ASN A 102 -12.15 4.78 2.18
C ASN A 102 -12.07 4.64 3.69
N ASN A 103 -12.72 5.54 4.40
CA ASN A 103 -12.68 5.54 5.86
C ASN A 103 -13.64 4.48 6.41
N GLY A 104 -13.16 3.67 7.34
CA GLY A 104 -13.91 2.63 8.00
C GLY A 104 -13.02 1.46 8.41
N LEU A 105 -13.56 0.56 9.19
CA LEU A 105 -12.92 -0.73 9.47
C LEU A 105 -12.95 -1.60 8.21
N ALA A 106 -11.87 -2.32 7.97
CA ALA A 106 -11.83 -3.31 6.91
C ALA A 106 -12.69 -4.50 7.26
N SER A 107 -13.50 -4.97 6.31
CA SER A 107 -14.26 -6.19 6.44
C SER A 107 -14.11 -7.09 5.21
N LEU A 108 -14.46 -8.36 5.33
CA LEU A 108 -14.44 -9.27 4.18
C LEU A 108 -15.49 -8.88 3.13
N ASP A 109 -16.55 -8.19 3.54
CA ASP A 109 -17.60 -7.70 2.64
C ASP A 109 -17.12 -6.56 1.73
N ASP A 110 -16.06 -5.85 2.13
CA ASP A 110 -15.41 -4.85 1.26
C ASP A 110 -14.76 -5.49 0.02
N GLY A 111 -14.47 -6.79 0.07
CA GLY A 111 -13.63 -7.49 -0.88
C GLY A 111 -12.13 -7.30 -0.58
N LEU A 112 -11.34 -8.36 -0.75
CA LEU A 112 -9.91 -8.35 -0.39
C LEU A 112 -9.06 -7.28 -1.12
N TYR A 113 -9.52 -6.79 -2.27
CA TYR A 113 -8.79 -5.81 -3.08
C TYR A 113 -9.37 -4.39 -2.99
N SER A 114 -10.29 -4.14 -2.07
CA SER A 114 -10.93 -2.83 -1.84
C SER A 114 -11.12 -2.52 -0.36
N LEU A 115 -10.24 -3.03 0.48
CA LEU A 115 -10.33 -2.90 1.93
C LEU A 115 -10.29 -1.44 2.39
N ASN A 116 -11.21 -1.11 3.29
CA ASN A 116 -11.24 0.17 3.98
C ASN A 116 -10.10 0.28 4.99
N ARG A 117 -9.83 1.48 5.47
CA ARG A 117 -8.92 1.73 6.60
C ARG A 117 -9.34 2.97 7.37
N LEU A 118 -9.16 2.96 8.67
CA LEU A 118 -9.33 4.15 9.48
C LEU A 118 -8.26 5.19 9.12
N ARG A 119 -8.70 6.38 8.82
CA ARG A 119 -7.81 7.50 8.46
C ARG A 119 -7.49 8.32 9.70
N ILE A 120 -6.23 8.31 10.10
CA ILE A 120 -5.75 9.11 11.21
C ILE A 120 -5.31 10.48 10.72
N LEU A 121 -5.86 11.52 11.31
CA LEU A 121 -5.55 12.92 11.03
C LEU A 121 -4.76 13.52 12.20
N PRO A 122 -4.06 14.65 12.02
CA PRO A 122 -3.37 15.32 13.12
C PRO A 122 -4.31 15.72 14.28
N THR A 123 -5.61 15.81 14.01
CA THR A 123 -6.66 16.12 15.01
C THR A 123 -7.30 14.87 15.63
N THR A 124 -6.96 13.67 15.17
CA THR A 124 -7.53 12.42 15.70
C THR A 124 -6.95 12.15 17.09
N THR A 125 -7.81 12.12 18.10
CA THR A 125 -7.42 11.73 19.45
C THR A 125 -7.47 10.22 19.63
N ALA A 126 -6.77 9.70 20.63
CA ALA A 126 -6.81 8.28 20.95
C ALA A 126 -8.23 7.82 21.31
N GLU A 127 -9.01 8.67 21.99
CA GLU A 127 -10.40 8.41 22.34
C GLU A 127 -11.29 8.27 21.11
N ASN A 128 -11.16 9.21 20.14
CA ASN A 128 -11.90 9.15 18.89
C ASN A 128 -11.52 7.90 18.09
N LEU A 129 -10.24 7.55 18.02
CA LEU A 129 -9.79 6.36 17.33
C LEU A 129 -10.37 5.09 17.97
N LEU A 130 -10.34 4.98 19.29
CA LEU A 130 -10.91 3.85 20.02
C LEU A 130 -12.43 3.74 19.78
N ALA A 131 -13.14 4.88 19.75
CA ALA A 131 -14.57 4.90 19.44
C ALA A 131 -14.85 4.40 18.01
N GLU A 132 -14.07 4.87 17.01
CA GLU A 132 -14.21 4.39 15.62
C GLU A 132 -13.91 2.90 15.47
N MET A 133 -12.94 2.37 16.22
CA MET A 133 -12.62 0.93 16.23
C MET A 133 -13.73 0.08 16.85
N GLN A 134 -14.61 0.64 17.68
CA GLN A 134 -15.69 -0.09 18.37
C GLN A 134 -17.03 0.02 17.66
N THR A 135 -17.22 0.99 16.77
CA THR A 135 -18.52 1.30 16.16
C THR A 135 -18.86 0.49 14.91
N ASN A 136 -17.98 -0.40 14.47
CA ASN A 136 -18.25 -1.25 13.31
C ASN A 136 -18.09 -2.72 13.72
N PRO A 137 -19.20 -3.48 13.76
CA PRO A 137 -19.16 -4.93 13.96
C PRO A 137 -18.62 -5.64 12.72
#